data_1d757c349c779f92d947ddcdacc5f3d5
#
_entry.id   1d757c349c779f92d947ddcdacc5f3d5
#
_cell.length_a   1.000
_cell.length_b   1.000
_cell.length_c   1.000
_cell.angle_alpha   90.00
_cell.angle_beta   90.00
_cell.angle_gamma   90.00
#
_symmetry.space_group_name_H-M   'P 1'
#
loop_
_entity.id
_entity.type
_entity.pdbx_description
1 polymer ?
#
loop_
_entity_poly.entity_id
_entity_poly.type
_entity_poly.pdbx_seq_one_letter_code
_entity_poly.pdbx_strand_id
1 'polypeptide(L)'
;EGGIEVTNEIKKVMIETEIELFSDYDCDPFYSDRPIPFTETELGEVKTISAPHMIITLLHNMELLEEQEVIIIGSKGGYLAALVAQLIGEKGIVRVLDTCANVISHSKQRLTHWPTIEFRELESIEVSPVAFPGEFDRVLITGHIEELPNWITSRISDTGFVIAPLGPENNQHLMKIERQ
;
A
#
# COMPACT_ATOMS: atom_id res chain seq x y z
N GLU A 1 23.88 9.10 5.81
CA GLU A 1 23.74 9.18 7.27
C GLU A 1 22.55 10.06 7.60
N GLY A 2 21.39 9.55 7.61
CA GLY A 2 20.10 10.15 7.91
C GLY A 2 19.08 9.02 7.86
N GLY A 3 19.28 7.99 8.72
CA GLY A 3 18.35 6.87 8.79
C GLY A 3 17.00 7.36 9.30
N ILE A 4 15.92 6.86 8.71
CA ILE A 4 14.56 7.08 9.22
C ILE A 4 14.49 6.48 10.62
N GLU A 5 14.07 7.28 11.60
CA GLU A 5 13.80 6.78 12.94
C GLU A 5 12.51 5.97 12.92
N VAL A 6 12.64 4.65 13.02
CA VAL A 6 11.50 3.74 12.99
C VAL A 6 10.80 3.77 14.33
N THR A 7 9.51 4.09 14.35
CA THR A 7 8.72 4.11 15.60
C THR A 7 8.56 2.70 16.19
N ASN A 8 8.28 2.63 17.49
CA ASN A 8 8.06 1.34 18.15
C ASN A 8 6.83 0.61 17.62
N GLU A 9 5.80 1.36 17.21
CA GLU A 9 4.57 0.82 16.62
C GLU A 9 4.86 0.13 15.28
N ILE A 10 5.62 0.78 14.38
CA ILE A 10 6.03 0.18 13.10
C ILE A 10 6.87 -1.08 13.34
N LYS A 11 7.85 -1.04 14.25
CA LYS A 11 8.65 -2.21 14.62
C LYS A 11 7.78 -3.36 15.09
N LYS A 12 6.84 -3.07 15.98
CA LYS A 12 5.94 -4.06 16.58
C LYS A 12 5.11 -4.76 15.50
N VAL A 13 4.38 -4.02 14.67
CA VAL A 13 3.52 -4.63 13.65
C VAL A 13 4.32 -5.43 12.62
N MET A 14 5.54 -5.01 12.28
CA MET A 14 6.40 -5.78 11.36
C MET A 14 6.92 -7.08 11.98
N ILE A 15 7.20 -7.10 13.29
CA ILE A 15 7.63 -8.31 14.01
C ILE A 15 6.47 -9.29 14.18
N GLU A 16 5.27 -8.77 14.46
CA GLU A 16 4.07 -9.58 14.72
C GLU A 16 3.39 -10.10 13.43
N THR A 17 3.75 -9.56 12.26
CA THR A 17 3.16 -9.94 10.97
C THR A 17 4.17 -10.74 10.16
N GLU A 18 4.05 -12.06 10.18
CA GLU A 18 4.95 -12.97 9.46
C GLU A 18 4.82 -12.79 7.95
N ILE A 19 5.94 -12.50 7.27
CA ILE A 19 5.95 -12.27 5.81
C ILE A 19 5.58 -13.53 5.03
N GLU A 20 5.83 -14.70 5.58
CA GLU A 20 5.51 -16.02 5.02
C GLU A 20 4.01 -16.22 4.79
N LEU A 21 3.16 -15.48 5.50
CA LEU A 21 1.71 -15.50 5.28
C LEU A 21 1.30 -14.86 3.94
N PHE A 22 2.17 -14.08 3.32
CA PHE A 22 1.87 -13.27 2.13
C PHE A 22 2.54 -13.78 0.85
N SER A 23 3.41 -14.77 0.94
CA SER A 23 4.07 -15.37 -0.22
C SER A 23 4.26 -16.87 -0.05
N ASP A 24 4.10 -17.63 -1.13
CA ASP A 24 4.46 -19.05 -1.19
C ASP A 24 5.88 -19.28 -1.73
N TYR A 25 6.59 -18.20 -2.05
CA TYR A 25 7.99 -18.24 -2.50
C TYR A 25 8.94 -18.17 -1.31
N ASP A 26 10.23 -18.37 -1.59
CA ASP A 26 11.28 -18.18 -0.59
C ASP A 26 11.29 -16.76 -0.03
N CYS A 27 11.08 -16.64 1.28
CA CYS A 27 11.06 -15.38 2.00
C CYS A 27 12.40 -14.97 2.62
N ASP A 28 13.45 -15.81 2.60
CA ASP A 28 14.76 -15.49 3.15
C ASP A 28 15.35 -14.17 2.64
N PRO A 29 15.18 -13.79 1.34
CA PRO A 29 15.67 -12.50 0.86
C PRO A 29 15.07 -11.29 1.58
N PHE A 30 13.83 -11.38 2.08
CA PHE A 30 13.20 -10.31 2.84
C PHE A 30 13.99 -9.95 4.10
N TYR A 31 14.46 -10.96 4.84
CA TYR A 31 15.28 -10.76 6.05
C TYR A 31 16.68 -10.20 5.75
N SER A 32 17.09 -10.23 4.49
CA SER A 32 18.30 -9.57 3.98
C SER A 32 18.03 -8.25 3.27
N ASP A 33 16.90 -7.62 3.60
CA ASP A 33 16.44 -6.33 3.07
C ASP A 33 16.30 -6.30 1.54
N ARG A 34 15.74 -7.36 0.97
CA ARG A 34 15.47 -7.50 -0.46
C ARG A 34 13.98 -7.76 -0.72
N PRO A 35 13.44 -7.32 -1.88
CA PRO A 35 12.08 -7.66 -2.27
C PRO A 35 11.95 -9.17 -2.54
N ILE A 36 10.75 -9.70 -2.33
CA ILE A 36 10.42 -11.10 -2.59
C ILE A 36 9.25 -11.22 -3.57
N PRO A 37 9.21 -12.24 -4.44
CA PRO A 37 8.05 -12.51 -5.28
C PRO A 37 6.85 -12.94 -4.42
N PHE A 38 5.63 -12.69 -4.91
CA PHE A 38 4.42 -13.20 -4.26
C PHE A 38 3.44 -13.82 -5.25
N THR A 39 3.44 -13.40 -6.51
CA THR A 39 2.60 -13.96 -7.56
C THR A 39 3.19 -13.66 -8.93
N GLU A 40 2.64 -14.31 -9.94
CA GLU A 40 2.94 -14.07 -11.33
C GLU A 40 1.64 -13.71 -12.06
N THR A 41 1.71 -12.73 -12.97
CA THR A 41 0.58 -12.34 -13.80
C THR A 41 0.34 -13.35 -14.93
N GLU A 42 -0.81 -13.27 -15.59
CA GLU A 42 -1.11 -14.10 -16.76
C GLU A 42 -0.11 -13.92 -17.92
N LEU A 43 0.58 -12.79 -17.96
CA LEU A 43 1.63 -12.48 -18.94
C LEU A 43 3.02 -12.95 -18.52
N GLY A 44 3.14 -13.65 -17.37
CA GLY A 44 4.41 -14.13 -16.84
C GLY A 44 5.23 -13.05 -16.11
N GLU A 45 4.64 -11.91 -15.77
CA GLU A 45 5.32 -10.87 -15.00
C GLU A 45 5.29 -11.21 -13.51
N VAL A 46 6.47 -11.32 -12.89
CA VAL A 46 6.60 -11.57 -11.46
C VAL A 46 6.31 -10.30 -10.66
N LYS A 47 5.35 -10.36 -9.77
CA LYS A 47 5.03 -9.28 -8.83
C LYS A 47 5.71 -9.52 -7.48
N THR A 48 6.20 -8.44 -6.87
CA THR A 48 7.01 -8.52 -5.65
C THR A 48 6.44 -7.70 -4.50
N ILE A 49 6.61 -8.20 -3.28
CA ILE A 49 6.53 -7.42 -2.04
C ILE A 49 7.83 -6.62 -1.92
N SER A 50 7.72 -5.36 -1.57
CA SER A 50 8.88 -4.47 -1.44
C SER A 50 9.80 -4.89 -0.29
N ALA A 51 11.09 -4.53 -0.40
CA ALA A 51 12.06 -4.74 0.67
C ALA A 51 11.66 -4.02 1.98
N PRO A 52 12.06 -4.54 3.16
CA PRO A 52 11.72 -3.96 4.46
C PRO A 52 12.01 -2.46 4.59
N HIS A 53 13.18 -2.00 4.14
CA HIS A 53 13.52 -0.57 4.22
C HIS A 53 12.52 0.31 3.46
N MET A 54 12.02 -0.15 2.30
CA MET A 54 11.02 0.59 1.52
C MET A 54 9.67 0.61 2.24
N ILE A 55 9.25 -0.53 2.79
CA ILE A 55 8.01 -0.62 3.59
C ILE A 55 8.07 0.33 4.78
N ILE A 56 9.16 0.32 5.53
CA ILE A 56 9.39 1.24 6.66
C ILE A 56 9.33 2.69 6.20
N THR A 57 9.98 3.01 5.08
CA THR A 57 9.96 4.37 4.51
C THR A 57 8.53 4.81 4.19
N LEU A 58 7.74 3.95 3.56
CA LEU A 58 6.34 4.24 3.23
C LEU A 58 5.50 4.44 4.50
N LEU A 59 5.56 3.51 5.46
CA LEU A 59 4.80 3.59 6.71
C LEU A 59 5.16 4.84 7.52
N HIS A 60 6.45 5.19 7.61
CA HIS A 60 6.91 6.39 8.29
C HIS A 60 6.32 7.66 7.66
N ASN A 61 6.38 7.77 6.33
CA ASN A 61 5.90 8.94 5.62
C ASN A 61 4.37 9.04 5.54
N MET A 62 3.65 7.94 5.76
CA MET A 62 2.18 7.96 5.83
C MET A 62 1.65 8.63 7.10
N GLU A 63 2.46 8.78 8.15
CA GLU A 63 2.03 9.44 9.39
C GLU A 63 0.66 8.95 9.86
N LEU A 64 0.52 7.62 9.96
CA LEU A 64 -0.76 6.97 10.24
C LEU A 64 -1.25 7.27 11.65
N LEU A 65 -2.55 7.50 11.77
CA LEU A 65 -3.27 7.69 13.02
C LEU A 65 -4.42 6.67 13.12
N GLU A 66 -4.90 6.44 14.34
CA GLU A 66 -6.06 5.59 14.56
C GLU A 66 -7.31 6.11 13.84
N GLU A 67 -8.19 5.18 13.45
CA GLU A 67 -9.51 5.44 12.85
C GLU A 67 -9.49 6.08 11.45
N GLN A 68 -8.33 6.16 10.79
CA GLN A 68 -8.21 6.75 9.44
C GLN A 68 -8.82 5.88 8.35
N GLU A 69 -9.25 6.53 7.27
CA GLU A 69 -9.56 5.91 5.98
C GLU A 69 -8.35 5.98 5.05
N VAL A 70 -7.79 4.81 4.74
CA VAL A 70 -6.56 4.67 3.95
C VAL A 70 -6.83 3.95 2.65
N ILE A 71 -6.35 4.52 1.54
CA ILE A 71 -6.35 3.89 0.22
C ILE A 71 -4.94 3.41 -0.11
N ILE A 72 -4.83 2.17 -0.58
CA ILE A 72 -3.58 1.62 -1.14
C ILE A 72 -3.86 1.21 -2.58
N ILE A 73 -3.21 1.86 -3.53
CA ILE A 73 -3.27 1.52 -4.95
C ILE A 73 -2.00 0.76 -5.33
N GLY A 74 -2.17 -0.49 -5.75
CA GLY A 74 -1.09 -1.45 -5.91
C GLY A 74 -0.91 -2.31 -4.66
N SER A 75 -1.50 -3.49 -4.67
CA SER A 75 -1.68 -4.34 -3.49
C SER A 75 -0.37 -4.87 -2.90
N LYS A 76 0.67 -5.08 -3.74
CA LYS A 76 1.98 -5.60 -3.29
C LYS A 76 1.87 -6.84 -2.37
N GLY A 77 1.00 -7.78 -2.75
CA GLY A 77 0.80 -9.03 -2.02
C GLY A 77 -0.03 -8.92 -0.73
N GLY A 78 -0.43 -7.71 -0.34
CA GLY A 78 -1.26 -7.47 0.85
C GLY A 78 -0.48 -7.23 2.15
N TYR A 79 0.82 -7.50 2.20
CA TYR A 79 1.61 -7.34 3.43
C TYR A 79 1.52 -5.91 4.00
N LEU A 80 1.74 -4.90 3.15
CA LEU A 80 1.65 -3.50 3.55
C LEU A 80 0.24 -3.13 4.06
N ALA A 81 -0.83 -3.66 3.44
CA ALA A 81 -2.20 -3.43 3.88
C ALA A 81 -2.46 -4.01 5.28
N ALA A 82 -1.90 -5.19 5.60
CA ALA A 82 -1.98 -5.79 6.93
C ALA A 82 -1.29 -4.92 7.99
N LEU A 83 -0.11 -4.36 7.69
CA LEU A 83 0.60 -3.46 8.59
C LEU A 83 -0.17 -2.16 8.82
N VAL A 84 -0.69 -1.55 7.75
CA VAL A 84 -1.51 -0.32 7.83
C VAL A 84 -2.77 -0.56 8.67
N ALA A 85 -3.50 -1.67 8.43
CA ALA A 85 -4.71 -1.99 9.19
C ALA A 85 -4.45 -2.11 10.69
N GLN A 86 -3.32 -2.68 11.09
CA GLN A 86 -2.94 -2.76 12.50
C GLN A 86 -2.58 -1.39 13.08
N LEU A 87 -1.93 -0.53 12.31
CA LEU A 87 -1.53 0.81 12.76
C LEU A 87 -2.70 1.77 12.93
N ILE A 88 -3.75 1.65 12.10
CA ILE A 88 -4.95 2.50 12.18
C ILE A 88 -6.05 1.93 13.11
N GLY A 89 -5.90 0.68 13.55
CA GLY A 89 -6.79 0.05 14.50
C GLY A 89 -8.13 -0.45 13.92
N GLU A 90 -8.96 -1.02 14.78
CA GLU A 90 -10.20 -1.74 14.39
C GLU A 90 -11.30 -0.84 13.80
N LYS A 91 -11.26 0.45 14.05
CA LYS A 91 -12.23 1.42 13.52
C LYS A 91 -11.76 2.09 12.22
N GLY A 92 -10.49 1.97 11.88
CA GLY A 92 -9.95 2.42 10.61
C GLY A 92 -10.37 1.50 9.47
N ILE A 93 -10.28 2.02 8.23
CA ILE A 93 -10.61 1.26 7.02
C ILE A 93 -9.44 1.34 6.05
N VAL A 94 -9.00 0.19 5.54
CA VAL A 94 -8.03 0.11 4.44
C VAL A 94 -8.74 -0.36 3.19
N ARG A 95 -8.65 0.41 2.10
CA ARG A 95 -9.14 0.00 0.78
C ARG A 95 -7.98 -0.26 -0.15
N VAL A 96 -7.86 -1.49 -0.57
CA VAL A 96 -6.82 -1.95 -1.49
C VAL A 96 -7.39 -2.00 -2.91
N LEU A 97 -6.74 -1.27 -3.80
CA LEU A 97 -7.11 -1.18 -5.21
C LEU A 97 -5.95 -1.67 -6.08
N ASP A 98 -6.28 -2.43 -7.11
CA ASP A 98 -5.30 -2.89 -8.10
C ASP A 98 -6.00 -3.10 -9.45
N THR A 99 -5.27 -2.94 -10.55
CA THR A 99 -5.76 -3.19 -11.90
C THR A 99 -5.61 -4.66 -12.32
N CYS A 100 -4.92 -5.47 -11.52
CA CYS A 100 -4.67 -6.88 -11.79
C CYS A 100 -5.53 -7.78 -10.90
N ALA A 101 -6.49 -8.47 -11.52
CA ALA A 101 -7.41 -9.39 -10.82
C ALA A 101 -6.68 -10.48 -10.03
N ASN A 102 -5.57 -11.04 -10.57
CA ASN A 102 -4.78 -12.06 -9.89
C ASN A 102 -4.14 -11.52 -8.61
N VAL A 103 -3.64 -10.27 -8.64
CA VAL A 103 -3.04 -9.59 -7.48
C VAL A 103 -4.10 -9.35 -6.40
N ILE A 104 -5.29 -8.89 -6.78
CA ILE A 104 -6.43 -8.72 -5.86
C ILE A 104 -6.86 -10.06 -5.26
N SER A 105 -6.97 -11.10 -6.07
CA SER A 105 -7.35 -12.44 -5.60
C SER A 105 -6.34 -12.98 -4.60
N HIS A 106 -5.04 -12.87 -4.89
CA HIS A 106 -3.97 -13.25 -3.97
C HIS A 106 -4.11 -12.52 -2.63
N SER A 107 -4.22 -11.20 -2.66
CA SER A 107 -4.31 -10.39 -1.45
C SER A 107 -5.56 -10.70 -0.61
N LYS A 108 -6.71 -10.91 -1.25
CA LYS A 108 -7.93 -11.35 -0.56
C LYS A 108 -7.75 -12.66 0.20
N GLN A 109 -7.06 -13.63 -0.39
CA GLN A 109 -6.80 -14.93 0.26
C GLN A 109 -5.89 -14.77 1.48
N ARG A 110 -4.90 -13.89 1.42
CA ARG A 110 -3.92 -13.67 2.50
C ARG A 110 -4.47 -12.82 3.63
N LEU A 111 -5.43 -11.95 3.36
CA LEU A 111 -5.95 -10.94 4.30
C LEU A 111 -7.31 -11.31 4.93
N THR A 112 -7.68 -12.58 4.95
CA THR A 112 -8.96 -13.05 5.51
C THR A 112 -9.14 -12.74 7.00
N HIS A 113 -8.06 -12.56 7.74
CA HIS A 113 -8.08 -12.24 9.18
C HIS A 113 -8.13 -10.72 9.47
N TRP A 114 -8.17 -9.86 8.45
CA TRP A 114 -8.26 -8.41 8.57
C TRP A 114 -9.60 -7.88 8.01
N PRO A 115 -10.69 -7.92 8.79
CA PRO A 115 -12.03 -7.57 8.30
C PRO A 115 -12.19 -6.09 7.93
N THR A 116 -11.27 -5.22 8.37
CA THR A 116 -11.26 -3.79 8.05
C THR A 116 -10.61 -3.48 6.70
N ILE A 117 -10.15 -4.51 5.96
CA ILE A 117 -9.56 -4.35 4.64
C ILE A 117 -10.59 -4.71 3.56
N GLU A 118 -10.89 -3.75 2.71
CA GLU A 118 -11.75 -3.89 1.54
C GLU A 118 -10.92 -3.95 0.26
N PHE A 119 -11.42 -4.63 -0.77
CA PHE A 119 -10.74 -4.79 -2.04
C PHE A 119 -11.61 -4.32 -3.20
N ARG A 120 -10.99 -3.61 -4.16
CA ARG A 120 -11.62 -3.22 -5.42
C ARG A 120 -10.65 -3.41 -6.58
N GLU A 121 -11.13 -4.03 -7.64
CA GLU A 121 -10.44 -4.05 -8.92
C GLU A 121 -10.71 -2.72 -9.64
N LEU A 122 -9.67 -2.14 -10.19
CA LEU A 122 -9.73 -0.94 -11.02
C LEU A 122 -9.66 -1.31 -12.49
N GLU A 123 -10.48 -0.69 -13.32
CA GLU A 123 -10.31 -0.74 -14.77
C GLU A 123 -9.00 -0.03 -15.17
N SER A 124 -8.74 1.12 -14.61
CA SER A 124 -7.48 1.84 -14.70
C SER A 124 -7.34 2.79 -13.49
N ILE A 125 -6.12 3.25 -13.21
CA ILE A 125 -5.88 4.22 -12.13
C ILE A 125 -6.56 5.58 -12.41
N GLU A 126 -6.80 5.92 -13.67
CA GLU A 126 -7.42 7.17 -14.09
C GLU A 126 -8.93 7.23 -13.83
N VAL A 127 -9.56 6.06 -13.66
CA VAL A 127 -11.00 5.94 -13.51
C VAL A 127 -11.37 5.71 -12.04
N SER A 128 -12.17 6.62 -11.48
CA SER A 128 -12.69 6.43 -10.12
C SER A 128 -13.55 5.16 -10.05
N PRO A 129 -13.32 4.30 -9.03
CA PRO A 129 -14.21 3.18 -8.79
C PRO A 129 -15.65 3.64 -8.57
N VAL A 130 -16.59 2.88 -9.13
CA VAL A 130 -18.02 3.15 -8.91
C VAL A 130 -18.36 2.99 -7.44
N ALA A 131 -19.12 3.94 -6.88
CA ALA A 131 -19.58 3.95 -5.50
C ALA A 131 -18.45 3.94 -4.44
N PHE A 132 -17.41 4.72 -4.66
CA PHE A 132 -16.39 4.98 -3.65
C PHE A 132 -16.86 6.13 -2.75
N PRO A 133 -17.31 5.88 -1.52
CA PRO A 133 -17.84 6.93 -0.66
C PRO A 133 -16.72 7.70 0.04
N GLY A 134 -16.97 8.97 0.29
CA GLY A 134 -16.23 9.75 1.28
C GLY A 134 -14.94 10.40 0.83
N GLU A 135 -14.26 10.94 1.81
CA GLU A 135 -12.92 11.52 1.72
C GLU A 135 -11.91 10.50 2.27
N PHE A 136 -10.64 10.66 1.89
CA PHE A 136 -9.55 9.81 2.33
C PHE A 136 -8.55 10.59 3.17
N ASP A 137 -8.07 9.98 4.25
CA ASP A 137 -7.03 10.59 5.08
C ASP A 137 -5.65 10.33 4.51
N ARG A 138 -5.43 9.14 3.97
CA ARG A 138 -4.15 8.72 3.38
C ARG A 138 -4.38 7.96 2.09
N VAL A 139 -3.63 8.29 1.07
CA VAL A 139 -3.55 7.52 -0.17
C VAL A 139 -2.11 7.13 -0.41
N LEU A 140 -1.85 5.85 -0.56
CA LEU A 140 -0.55 5.32 -0.97
C LEU A 140 -0.66 4.71 -2.35
N ILE A 141 0.16 5.18 -3.27
CA ILE A 141 0.33 4.57 -4.60
C ILE A 141 1.69 3.88 -4.62
N THR A 142 1.72 2.57 -4.84
CA THR A 142 2.94 1.77 -4.79
C THR A 142 3.61 1.58 -6.14
N GLY A 143 2.88 1.82 -7.22
CA GLY A 143 3.36 1.75 -8.59
C GLY A 143 3.73 3.12 -9.15
N HIS A 144 4.44 3.10 -10.28
CA HIS A 144 4.76 4.32 -11.01
C HIS A 144 3.51 5.04 -11.51
N ILE A 145 3.52 6.37 -11.40
CA ILE A 145 2.47 7.25 -11.91
C ILE A 145 3.09 8.57 -12.38
N GLU A 146 2.67 9.07 -13.53
CA GLU A 146 3.16 10.35 -14.05
C GLU A 146 2.44 11.54 -13.43
N GLU A 147 1.11 11.45 -13.30
CA GLU A 147 0.25 12.48 -12.74
C GLU A 147 -0.80 11.85 -11.81
N LEU A 148 -1.21 12.57 -10.76
CA LEU A 148 -2.28 12.12 -9.88
C LEU A 148 -3.64 12.28 -10.54
N PRO A 149 -4.47 11.22 -10.57
CA PRO A 149 -5.84 11.33 -11.05
C PRO A 149 -6.69 12.30 -10.22
N ASN A 150 -7.51 13.09 -10.89
CA ASN A 150 -8.38 14.08 -10.25
C ASN A 150 -9.34 13.47 -9.21
N TRP A 151 -9.78 12.23 -9.40
CA TRP A 151 -10.68 11.56 -8.45
C TRP A 151 -10.00 11.30 -7.09
N ILE A 152 -8.67 11.19 -7.06
CA ILE A 152 -7.88 11.05 -5.82
C ILE A 152 -7.76 12.43 -5.17
N THR A 153 -7.24 13.42 -5.91
CA THR A 153 -6.96 14.76 -5.35
C THR A 153 -8.22 15.47 -4.84
N SER A 154 -9.36 15.25 -5.50
CA SER A 154 -10.64 15.85 -5.11
C SER A 154 -11.28 15.24 -3.85
N ARG A 155 -10.78 14.11 -3.38
CA ARG A 155 -11.32 13.35 -2.24
C ARG A 155 -10.37 13.22 -1.06
N ILE A 156 -9.23 13.88 -1.10
CA ILE A 156 -8.32 13.95 0.06
C ILE A 156 -8.99 14.83 1.11
N SER A 157 -9.07 14.36 2.37
CA SER A 157 -9.56 15.14 3.49
C SER A 157 -8.69 16.39 3.76
N ASP A 158 -9.19 17.35 4.54
CA ASP A 158 -8.46 18.60 4.80
C ASP A 158 -7.08 18.39 5.46
N THR A 159 -6.89 17.29 6.19
CA THR A 159 -5.62 16.88 6.80
C THR A 159 -4.98 15.70 6.11
N GLY A 160 -5.55 15.30 4.97
CA GLY A 160 -5.12 14.15 4.21
C GLY A 160 -4.00 14.45 3.24
N PHE A 161 -3.34 13.40 2.78
CA PHE A 161 -2.32 13.50 1.72
C PHE A 161 -2.12 12.18 0.97
N VAL A 162 -1.45 12.30 -0.17
CA VAL A 162 -1.02 11.19 -1.01
C VAL A 162 0.49 10.99 -0.87
N ILE A 163 0.92 9.74 -0.77
CA ILE A 163 2.30 9.33 -0.99
C ILE A 163 2.35 8.53 -2.29
N ALA A 164 3.14 8.97 -3.24
CA ALA A 164 3.26 8.34 -4.54
C ALA A 164 4.65 8.53 -5.17
N PRO A 165 5.17 7.55 -5.93
CA PRO A 165 6.34 7.74 -6.79
C PRO A 165 5.90 8.46 -8.08
N LEU A 166 6.10 9.77 -8.12
CA LEU A 166 5.72 10.62 -9.25
C LEU A 166 6.90 10.97 -10.13
N GLY A 167 6.62 11.12 -11.40
CA GLY A 167 7.57 11.58 -12.41
C GLY A 167 7.71 10.60 -13.58
N PRO A 168 8.48 10.96 -14.61
CA PRO A 168 8.73 10.10 -15.76
C PRO A 168 9.44 8.80 -15.32
N GLU A 169 9.22 7.72 -16.05
CA GLU A 169 9.65 6.34 -15.71
C GLU A 169 11.11 6.23 -15.25
N ASN A 170 11.99 7.05 -15.82
CA ASN A 170 13.42 7.05 -15.52
C ASN A 170 13.85 8.07 -14.45
N ASN A 171 12.91 8.83 -13.88
CA ASN A 171 13.20 9.87 -12.89
C ASN A 171 12.02 10.07 -11.93
N GLN A 172 11.75 9.06 -11.13
CA GLN A 172 10.67 9.06 -10.14
C GLN A 172 11.18 9.55 -8.80
N HIS A 173 10.35 10.34 -8.13
CA HIS A 173 10.58 10.75 -6.75
C HIS A 173 9.38 10.36 -5.89
N LEU A 174 9.65 9.85 -4.70
CA LEU A 174 8.58 9.63 -3.72
C LEU A 174 8.13 11.01 -3.22
N MET A 175 6.88 11.35 -3.52
CA MET A 175 6.28 12.65 -3.22
C MET A 175 5.19 12.53 -2.17
N LYS A 176 5.13 13.51 -1.28
CA LYS A 176 3.99 13.76 -0.39
C LYS A 176 3.20 14.94 -0.97
N ILE A 177 1.93 14.71 -1.27
CA ILE A 177 1.06 15.70 -1.91
C ILE A 177 -0.14 15.94 -1.01
N GLU A 178 -0.23 17.14 -0.46
CA GLU A 178 -1.31 17.60 0.39
C GLU A 178 -2.37 18.35 -0.43
N ARG A 179 -3.60 18.41 0.10
CA ARG A 179 -4.66 19.24 -0.49
C ARG A 179 -4.26 20.71 -0.38
N GLN A 180 -4.34 21.44 -1.49
CA GLN A 180 -4.15 22.89 -1.55
C GLN A 180 -5.44 23.64 -1.24
#